data_af1ebc564d85f0f7f435dcc02a434b5d
#
_entry.id   af1ebc564d85f0f7f435dcc02a434b5d
#
_cell.length_a   1.000
_cell.length_b   1.000
_cell.length_c   1.000
_cell.angle_alpha   90.00
_cell.angle_beta   90.00
_cell.angle_gamma   90.00
#
_symmetry.space_group_name_H-M   'P 1'
#
loop_
_entity.id
_entity.type
_entity.pdbx_description
1 polymer ?
#
loop_
_entity_poly.entity_id
_entity_poly.type
_entity_poly.pdbx_seq_one_letter_code
_entity_poly.pdbx_strand_id
1 'polypeptide(L)'
;MVVPLLAVGGAVAVLCTVMEVNSALRIEAFRQAHALDPLAFAEQEIERVQGFMGWYRYTFAAGALLVVAGLAVFLLPNAAPAAKAAGLAMIVLGATALHFDFFSKARATSYVDDLTALVRGEAHATAAETEH
;
A
#
# COMPACT_ATOMS: atom_id res chain seq x y z
N MET A 1 -21.44 1.46 -23.91
CA MET A 1 -20.94 1.36 -22.53
C MET A 1 -19.75 0.42 -22.35
N VAL A 2 -19.38 -0.41 -23.32
CA VAL A 2 -18.26 -1.37 -23.21
C VAL A 2 -16.88 -0.69 -23.28
N VAL A 3 -16.73 0.36 -24.11
CA VAL A 3 -15.45 1.04 -24.35
C VAL A 3 -14.82 1.65 -23.08
N PRO A 4 -15.54 2.41 -22.24
CA PRO A 4 -14.92 2.96 -21.02
C PRO A 4 -14.55 1.88 -20.01
N LEU A 5 -15.28 0.77 -19.93
CA LEU A 5 -14.94 -0.36 -19.05
C LEU A 5 -13.67 -1.08 -19.51
N LEU A 6 -13.50 -1.26 -20.83
CA LEU A 6 -12.28 -1.83 -21.40
C LEU A 6 -11.07 -0.91 -21.21
N ALA A 7 -11.25 0.41 -21.34
CA ALA A 7 -10.18 1.38 -21.10
C ALA A 7 -9.71 1.37 -19.64
N VAL A 8 -10.65 1.37 -18.69
CA VAL A 8 -10.32 1.31 -17.26
C VAL A 8 -9.70 -0.04 -16.88
N GLY A 9 -10.28 -1.14 -17.34
CA GLY A 9 -9.75 -2.48 -17.10
C GLY A 9 -8.35 -2.67 -17.68
N GLY A 10 -8.12 -2.17 -18.90
CA GLY A 10 -6.81 -2.19 -19.55
C GLY A 10 -5.78 -1.35 -18.81
N ALA A 11 -6.13 -0.16 -18.36
CA ALA A 11 -5.25 0.70 -17.57
C ALA A 11 -4.87 0.04 -16.23
N VAL A 12 -5.83 -0.55 -15.53
CA VAL A 12 -5.57 -1.29 -14.27
C VAL A 12 -4.66 -2.50 -14.52
N ALA A 13 -4.90 -3.27 -15.58
CA ALA A 13 -4.07 -4.43 -15.91
C ALA A 13 -2.61 -4.03 -16.21
N VAL A 14 -2.40 -2.95 -16.98
CA VAL A 14 -1.06 -2.40 -17.25
C VAL A 14 -0.38 -1.96 -15.95
N LEU A 15 -1.09 -1.24 -15.07
CA LEU A 15 -0.56 -0.77 -13.79
C LEU A 15 -0.15 -1.95 -12.89
N CYS A 16 -0.98 -2.98 -12.79
CA CYS A 16 -0.67 -4.19 -12.02
C CYS A 16 0.57 -4.90 -12.57
N THR A 17 0.66 -5.06 -13.90
CA THR A 17 1.82 -5.70 -14.55
C THR A 17 3.11 -4.93 -14.29
N VAL A 18 3.08 -3.59 -14.42
CA VAL A 18 4.26 -2.74 -14.14
C VAL A 18 4.68 -2.86 -12.68
N MET A 19 3.73 -2.86 -11.75
CA MET A 19 4.04 -3.04 -10.31
C MET A 19 4.65 -4.42 -10.03
N GLU A 20 4.15 -5.48 -10.65
CA GLU A 20 4.63 -6.84 -10.48
C GLU A 20 6.05 -7.02 -11.01
N VAL A 21 6.34 -6.52 -12.21
CA VAL A 21 7.68 -6.53 -12.80
C VAL A 21 8.67 -5.72 -11.95
N ASN A 22 8.29 -4.53 -11.52
CA ASN A 22 9.13 -3.70 -10.66
C ASN A 22 9.40 -4.36 -9.30
N SER A 23 8.42 -5.04 -8.73
CA SER A 23 8.59 -5.81 -7.48
C SER A 23 9.54 -6.97 -7.66
N ALA A 24 9.44 -7.73 -8.77
CA ALA A 24 10.32 -8.85 -9.06
C ALA A 24 11.79 -8.41 -9.21
N LEU A 25 12.03 -7.29 -9.90
CA LEU A 25 13.38 -6.72 -10.06
C LEU A 25 13.98 -6.27 -8.72
N ARG A 26 13.16 -5.77 -7.79
CA ARG A 26 13.60 -5.32 -6.47
C ARG A 26 13.93 -6.49 -5.52
N ILE A 27 13.30 -7.64 -5.67
CA ILE A 27 13.55 -8.81 -4.80
C ILE A 27 15.02 -9.23 -4.87
N GLU A 28 15.62 -9.26 -6.07
CA GLU A 28 17.02 -9.64 -6.22
C GLU A 28 17.97 -8.60 -5.59
N ALA A 29 17.69 -7.32 -5.77
CA ALA A 29 18.45 -6.25 -5.12
C ALA A 29 18.38 -6.31 -3.59
N PHE A 30 17.19 -6.61 -3.05
CA PHE A 30 16.99 -6.79 -1.60
C PHE A 30 17.73 -8.02 -1.06
N ARG A 31 17.71 -9.12 -1.80
CA ARG A 31 18.43 -10.34 -1.42
C ARG A 31 19.93 -10.12 -1.34
N GLN A 32 20.50 -9.37 -2.29
CA GLN A 32 21.93 -9.01 -2.30
C GLN A 32 22.27 -8.04 -1.16
N ALA A 33 21.46 -7.01 -0.93
CA ALA A 33 21.70 -6.04 0.14
C ALA A 33 21.63 -6.70 1.54
N HIS A 34 20.65 -7.57 1.76
CA HIS A 34 20.53 -8.33 3.01
C HIS A 34 21.69 -9.32 3.22
N ALA A 35 22.23 -9.91 2.14
CA ALA A 35 23.38 -10.83 2.24
C ALA A 35 24.70 -10.12 2.55
N LEU A 36 24.83 -8.84 2.20
CA LEU A 36 26.03 -8.04 2.44
C LEU A 36 26.10 -7.48 3.86
N ASP A 37 25.01 -6.86 4.31
CA ASP A 37 24.90 -6.29 5.66
C ASP A 37 23.41 -6.30 6.10
N PRO A 38 22.99 -7.31 6.87
CA PRO A 38 21.60 -7.45 7.32
C PRO A 38 21.13 -6.28 8.20
N LEU A 39 22.02 -5.72 9.04
CA LEU A 39 21.67 -4.62 9.95
C LEU A 39 21.46 -3.30 9.22
N ALA A 40 22.44 -2.90 8.42
CA ALA A 40 22.32 -1.68 7.63
C ALA A 40 21.14 -1.75 6.66
N PHE A 41 20.86 -2.94 6.10
CA PHE A 41 19.67 -3.18 5.28
C PHE A 41 18.38 -2.98 6.10
N ALA A 42 18.30 -3.56 7.30
CA ALA A 42 17.11 -3.46 8.14
C ALA A 42 16.82 -2.02 8.57
N GLU A 43 17.84 -1.26 8.99
CA GLU A 43 17.69 0.15 9.36
C GLU A 43 17.21 1.01 8.19
N GLN A 44 17.82 0.87 7.02
CA GLN A 44 17.44 1.60 5.81
C GLN A 44 16.02 1.26 5.35
N GLU A 45 15.64 0.00 5.47
CA GLU A 45 14.30 -0.46 5.06
C GLU A 45 13.22 0.00 6.04
N ILE A 46 13.51 0.04 7.35
CA ILE A 46 12.63 0.62 8.36
C ILE A 46 12.36 2.09 8.05
N GLU A 47 13.39 2.89 7.80
CA GLU A 47 13.25 4.31 7.46
C GLU A 47 12.43 4.51 6.20
N ARG A 48 12.68 3.72 5.16
CA ARG A 48 11.94 3.76 3.91
C ARG A 48 10.45 3.46 4.10
N VAL A 49 10.13 2.40 4.83
CA VAL A 49 8.74 1.99 5.06
C VAL A 49 8.02 3.01 5.94
N GLN A 50 8.66 3.50 7.00
CA GLN A 50 8.08 4.53 7.87
C GLN A 50 7.82 5.84 7.11
N GLY A 51 8.71 6.27 6.22
CA GLY A 51 8.48 7.40 5.33
C GLY A 51 7.23 7.23 4.46
N PHE A 52 7.03 6.01 3.94
CA PHE A 52 5.85 5.70 3.13
C PHE A 52 4.56 5.57 3.96
N MET A 53 4.65 5.12 5.21
CA MET A 53 3.48 4.95 6.08
C MET A 53 2.71 6.27 6.33
N GLY A 54 3.38 7.42 6.24
CA GLY A 54 2.74 8.73 6.34
C GLY A 54 1.69 9.00 5.24
N TRP A 55 1.81 8.35 4.09
CA TRP A 55 0.91 8.52 2.96
C TRP A 55 -0.44 7.80 3.14
N TYR A 56 -0.49 6.72 3.93
CA TYR A 56 -1.72 5.96 4.14
C TYR A 56 -2.88 6.80 4.70
N ARG A 57 -2.59 7.83 5.50
CA ARG A 57 -3.64 8.73 6.01
C ARG A 57 -4.31 9.52 4.89
N TYR A 58 -3.56 9.90 3.85
CA TYR A 58 -4.08 10.67 2.72
C TYR A 58 -4.87 9.78 1.75
N THR A 59 -4.35 8.60 1.45
CA THR A 59 -5.04 7.63 0.58
C THR A 59 -6.31 7.13 1.24
N PHE A 60 -6.28 6.87 2.55
CA PHE A 60 -7.46 6.51 3.33
C PHE A 60 -8.51 7.64 3.33
N ALA A 61 -8.10 8.88 3.56
CA ALA A 61 -9.01 10.03 3.51
C ALA A 61 -9.62 10.22 2.11
N ALA A 62 -8.83 10.05 1.05
CA ALA A 62 -9.30 10.13 -0.33
C ALA A 62 -10.30 9.01 -0.65
N GLY A 63 -10.02 7.78 -0.25
CA GLY A 63 -10.93 6.64 -0.40
C GLY A 63 -12.25 6.85 0.33
N ALA A 64 -12.20 7.32 1.60
CA ALA A 64 -13.38 7.62 2.39
C ALA A 64 -14.21 8.76 1.76
N LEU A 65 -13.56 9.83 1.29
CA LEU A 65 -14.21 10.93 0.59
C LEU A 65 -14.92 10.45 -0.67
N LEU A 66 -14.27 9.56 -1.43
CA LEU A 66 -14.85 8.99 -2.65
C LEU A 66 -16.12 8.17 -2.35
N VAL A 67 -16.12 7.39 -1.26
CA VAL A 67 -17.31 6.63 -0.82
C VAL A 67 -18.42 7.58 -0.41
N VAL A 68 -18.13 8.61 0.41
CA VAL A 68 -19.14 9.57 0.88
C VAL A 68 -19.73 10.38 -0.29
N ALA A 69 -18.88 10.88 -1.19
CA ALA A 69 -19.32 11.61 -2.37
C ALA A 69 -20.17 10.72 -3.31
N GLY A 70 -19.72 9.48 -3.54
CA GLY A 70 -20.46 8.50 -4.32
C GLY A 70 -21.83 8.20 -3.73
N LEU A 71 -21.91 8.03 -2.39
CA LEU A 71 -23.16 7.81 -1.68
C LEU A 71 -24.09 9.02 -1.78
N ALA A 72 -23.57 10.23 -1.62
CA ALA A 72 -24.33 11.46 -1.78
C ALA A 72 -24.97 11.55 -3.18
N VAL A 73 -24.19 11.30 -4.23
CA VAL A 73 -24.69 11.30 -5.62
C VAL A 73 -25.70 10.19 -5.85
N PHE A 74 -25.47 9.00 -5.31
CA PHE A 74 -26.37 7.86 -5.48
C PHE A 74 -27.74 8.07 -4.83
N LEU A 75 -27.76 8.72 -3.65
CA LEU A 75 -28.97 8.97 -2.87
C LEU A 75 -29.77 10.19 -3.33
N LEU A 76 -29.27 11.01 -4.27
CA LEU A 76 -30.03 12.14 -4.81
C LEU A 76 -31.34 11.66 -5.45
N PRO A 77 -32.52 12.15 -5.00
CA PRO A 77 -33.81 11.61 -5.42
C PRO A 77 -34.07 11.76 -6.93
N ASN A 78 -33.62 12.88 -7.51
CA ASN A 78 -33.88 13.24 -8.90
C ASN A 78 -32.63 13.10 -9.79
N ALA A 79 -31.61 12.37 -9.36
CA ALA A 79 -30.42 12.17 -10.16
C ALA A 79 -30.72 11.30 -11.38
N ALA A 80 -30.15 11.69 -12.52
CA ALA A 80 -30.21 10.90 -13.75
C ALA A 80 -29.60 9.50 -13.54
N PRO A 81 -30.08 8.46 -14.24
CA PRO A 81 -29.55 7.10 -14.10
C PRO A 81 -28.01 7.01 -14.28
N ALA A 82 -27.46 7.82 -15.18
CA ALA A 82 -26.02 7.92 -15.38
C ALA A 82 -25.28 8.46 -14.15
N ALA A 83 -25.83 9.45 -13.46
CA ALA A 83 -25.26 10.00 -12.23
C ALA A 83 -25.28 8.96 -11.10
N LYS A 84 -26.38 8.21 -10.95
CA LYS A 84 -26.46 7.12 -9.98
C LYS A 84 -25.47 6.02 -10.25
N ALA A 85 -25.27 5.66 -11.51
CA ALA A 85 -24.23 4.70 -11.93
C ALA A 85 -22.82 5.20 -11.61
N ALA A 86 -22.54 6.49 -11.83
CA ALA A 86 -21.28 7.11 -11.45
C ALA A 86 -21.08 7.10 -9.92
N GLY A 87 -22.11 7.45 -9.13
CA GLY A 87 -22.07 7.37 -7.67
C GLY A 87 -21.77 5.97 -7.17
N LEU A 88 -22.40 4.94 -7.74
CA LEU A 88 -22.10 3.55 -7.42
C LEU A 88 -20.65 3.17 -7.77
N ALA A 89 -20.15 3.58 -8.92
CA ALA A 89 -18.75 3.35 -9.31
C ALA A 89 -17.78 4.00 -8.35
N MET A 90 -18.06 5.22 -7.88
CA MET A 90 -17.24 5.90 -6.86
C MET A 90 -17.24 5.15 -5.53
N ILE A 91 -18.39 4.63 -5.08
CA ILE A 91 -18.47 3.82 -3.86
C ILE A 91 -17.62 2.57 -3.98
N VAL A 92 -17.73 1.84 -5.08
CA VAL A 92 -16.97 0.60 -5.31
C VAL A 92 -15.46 0.90 -5.36
N LEU A 93 -15.05 1.92 -6.10
CA LEU A 93 -13.63 2.32 -6.18
C LEU A 93 -13.08 2.75 -4.81
N GLY A 94 -13.81 3.60 -4.09
CA GLY A 94 -13.40 4.06 -2.78
C GLY A 94 -13.32 2.93 -1.75
N ALA A 95 -14.32 2.04 -1.71
CA ALA A 95 -14.31 0.87 -0.83
C ALA A 95 -13.16 -0.09 -1.16
N THR A 96 -12.89 -0.31 -2.43
CA THR A 96 -11.76 -1.14 -2.88
C THR A 96 -10.43 -0.52 -2.46
N ALA A 97 -10.25 0.79 -2.66
CA ALA A 97 -9.04 1.50 -2.24
C ALA A 97 -8.83 1.40 -0.71
N LEU A 98 -9.88 1.64 0.09
CA LEU A 98 -9.82 1.50 1.54
C LEU A 98 -9.44 0.08 1.98
N HIS A 99 -9.98 -0.92 1.31
CA HIS A 99 -9.66 -2.32 1.58
C HIS A 99 -8.17 -2.62 1.33
N PHE A 100 -7.65 -2.20 0.17
CA PHE A 100 -6.23 -2.36 -0.16
C PHE A 100 -5.32 -1.61 0.81
N ASP A 101 -5.65 -0.37 1.14
CA ASP A 101 -4.89 0.44 2.09
C ASP A 101 -4.83 -0.19 3.48
N PHE A 102 -5.94 -0.74 3.96
CA PHE A 102 -6.01 -1.41 5.26
C PHE A 102 -5.07 -2.63 5.32
N PHE A 103 -5.14 -3.52 4.33
CA PHE A 103 -4.28 -4.69 4.29
C PHE A 103 -2.82 -4.34 4.04
N SER A 104 -2.55 -3.37 3.17
CA SER A 104 -1.19 -2.89 2.87
C SER A 104 -0.54 -2.31 4.12
N LYS A 105 -1.27 -1.49 4.87
CA LYS A 105 -0.79 -0.91 6.14
C LYS A 105 -0.52 -1.99 7.18
N ALA A 106 -1.43 -2.95 7.35
CA ALA A 106 -1.24 -4.04 8.31
C ALA A 106 0.03 -4.85 8.01
N ARG A 107 0.26 -5.19 6.73
CA ARG A 107 1.48 -5.89 6.30
C ARG A 107 2.74 -5.05 6.50
N ALA A 108 2.70 -3.76 6.17
CA ALA A 108 3.83 -2.85 6.36
C ALA A 108 4.19 -2.71 7.84
N THR A 109 3.19 -2.63 8.73
CA THR A 109 3.42 -2.57 10.19
C THR A 109 4.09 -3.85 10.69
N SER A 110 3.54 -5.04 10.38
CA SER A 110 4.15 -6.31 10.78
C SER A 110 5.59 -6.44 10.26
N TYR A 111 5.84 -6.01 9.04
CA TYR A 111 7.17 -6.06 8.45
C TYR A 111 8.18 -5.15 9.19
N VAL A 112 7.78 -3.94 9.56
CA VAL A 112 8.62 -3.02 10.37
C VAL A 112 8.86 -3.58 11.76
N ASP A 113 7.86 -4.21 12.38
CA ASP A 113 7.99 -4.83 13.69
C ASP A 113 9.01 -5.99 13.66
N ASP A 114 8.95 -6.84 12.62
CA ASP A 114 9.90 -7.94 12.43
C ASP A 114 11.34 -7.43 12.22
N LEU A 115 11.53 -6.41 11.38
CA LEU A 115 12.85 -5.80 11.16
C LEU A 115 13.39 -5.14 12.45
N THR A 116 12.52 -4.47 13.20
CA THR A 116 12.90 -3.82 14.47
C THR A 116 13.32 -4.86 15.52
N ALA A 117 12.67 -6.02 15.52
CA ALA A 117 13.05 -7.13 16.41
C ALA A 117 14.43 -7.69 16.06
N LEU A 118 14.75 -7.81 14.77
CA LEU A 118 16.08 -8.23 14.30
C LEU A 118 17.17 -7.26 14.75
N VAL A 119 16.99 -5.97 14.51
CA VAL A 119 17.97 -4.93 14.90
C VAL A 119 18.20 -4.94 16.42
N ARG A 120 17.15 -5.09 17.23
CA ARG A 120 17.27 -5.19 18.69
C ARG A 120 17.98 -6.45 19.14
N GLY A 121 17.68 -7.58 18.53
CA GLY A 121 18.30 -8.88 18.86
C GLY A 121 19.81 -8.87 18.64
N GLU A 122 20.28 -8.33 17.53
CA GLU A 122 21.71 -8.23 17.24
C GLU A 122 22.42 -7.17 18.09
N ALA A 123 21.77 -6.05 18.40
CA ALA A 123 22.31 -5.06 19.32
C ALA A 123 22.57 -5.64 20.73
N HIS A 124 21.68 -6.52 21.21
CA HIS A 124 21.87 -7.22 22.47
C HIS A 124 22.99 -8.26 22.43
N ALA A 125 23.15 -8.97 21.31
CA ALA A 125 24.22 -9.94 21.13
C ALA A 125 25.60 -9.27 21.13
N THR A 126 25.74 -8.16 20.41
CA THR A 126 26.99 -7.38 20.33
C THR A 126 27.36 -6.76 21.69
N ALA A 127 26.40 -6.28 22.46
CA ALA A 127 26.63 -5.75 23.80
C ALA A 127 27.14 -6.83 24.78
N ALA A 128 26.59 -8.05 24.69
CA ALA A 128 27.05 -9.17 25.54
C ALA A 128 28.47 -9.66 25.22
N GLU A 129 28.91 -9.54 23.97
CA GLU A 129 30.29 -9.90 23.56
C GLU A 129 31.34 -8.87 23.99
N THR A 130 30.97 -7.60 24.19
CA THR A 130 31.90 -6.54 24.64
C THR A 130 32.10 -6.50 26.14
N GLU A 131 31.30 -7.22 26.93
CA GLU A 131 31.46 -7.32 28.40
C GLU A 131 32.34 -8.51 28.85
N HIS A 132 32.88 -9.28 27.91
CA HIS A 132 33.83 -10.38 28.18
C HIS A 132 35.25 -10.06 27.72
#